data_4924bed04a94daad53b7b57c8a9c6397
#
_entry.id   4924bed04a94daad53b7b57c8a9c6397
#
_cell.length_a   1.000
_cell.length_b   1.000
_cell.length_c   1.000
_cell.angle_alpha   90.00
_cell.angle_beta   90.00
_cell.angle_gamma   90.00
#
_symmetry.space_group_name_H-M   'P 1'
#
loop_
_entity.id
_entity.type
_entity.pdbx_description
1 polymer ?
#
loop_
_entity_poly.entity_id
_entity_poly.type
_entity_poly.pdbx_seq_one_letter_code
_entity_poly.pdbx_strand_id
1 'polypeptide(L)'
;MVDLCEALAEQTPLAIKKGFRVFQIHRFAEDDFSHVQRLERWAEFPIGSRIADMGCGIGEVSVILKILRPDCSFCLINISEAQLLYAPPEMPKHVCSFLNVPEPNKTFDVVLFCFSIGHEDQKKAIAEAHRLLKPKGVLFIYDMVRISGDNKNMESVQYTVWPRNYMESIANGFHLDYYMEPSDNGEYGKEILGEEYEKVFKGTIPAIWRFIKDER
;
A
#
# COMPACT_ATOMS: atom_id res chain seq x y z
N MET A 1 6.11 13.74 17.07
CA MET A 1 5.34 12.95 16.13
C MET A 1 3.97 12.81 16.75
N VAL A 2 3.10 13.81 16.59
CA VAL A 2 1.70 13.63 16.89
C VAL A 2 1.24 12.70 15.84
N ASP A 3 0.78 11.89 16.36
CA ASP A 3 0.73 10.57 16.06
C ASP A 3 -0.12 10.45 14.81
N LEU A 4 0.51 10.15 13.69
CA LEU A 4 -0.20 9.71 12.49
C LEU A 4 -1.27 8.68 12.90
N CYS A 5 -1.00 7.85 13.90
CA CYS A 5 -1.91 6.87 14.47
C CYS A 5 -3.13 7.53 15.12
N GLU A 6 -2.95 8.61 15.88
CA GLU A 6 -4.06 9.33 16.51
C GLU A 6 -4.92 10.03 15.45
N ALA A 7 -4.29 10.73 14.51
CA ALA A 7 -5.00 11.37 13.41
C ALA A 7 -5.80 10.38 12.56
N LEU A 8 -5.21 9.22 12.24
CA LEU A 8 -5.88 8.14 11.50
C LEU A 8 -7.01 7.52 12.34
N ALA A 9 -6.81 7.34 13.65
CA ALA A 9 -7.85 6.82 14.54
C ALA A 9 -9.09 7.74 14.60
N GLU A 10 -8.89 9.05 14.59
CA GLU A 10 -9.99 10.03 14.59
C GLU A 10 -10.71 10.12 13.22
N GLN A 11 -9.96 10.07 12.13
CA GLN A 11 -10.51 10.24 10.77
C GLN A 11 -11.18 8.99 10.22
N THR A 12 -10.71 7.80 10.62
CA THR A 12 -11.21 6.52 10.10
C THR A 12 -12.72 6.33 10.29
N PRO A 13 -13.34 6.56 11.47
CA PRO A 13 -14.79 6.41 11.65
C PRO A 13 -15.58 7.32 10.73
N LEU A 14 -15.09 8.54 10.52
CA LEU A 14 -15.76 9.54 9.66
C LEU A 14 -15.69 9.10 8.19
N ALA A 15 -14.55 8.62 7.72
CA ALA A 15 -14.38 8.10 6.37
C ALA A 15 -15.29 6.90 6.10
N ILE A 16 -15.33 5.94 7.03
CA ILE A 16 -16.22 4.76 6.95
C ILE A 16 -17.69 5.18 6.88
N LYS A 17 -18.10 6.14 7.72
CA LYS A 17 -19.47 6.67 7.73
C LYS A 17 -19.85 7.32 6.39
N LYS A 18 -18.89 7.88 5.68
CA LYS A 18 -19.06 8.44 4.33
C LYS A 18 -18.97 7.36 3.21
N GLY A 19 -18.78 6.09 3.55
CA GLY A 19 -18.68 4.98 2.60
C GLY A 19 -17.26 4.74 2.07
N PHE A 20 -16.24 5.43 2.58
CA PHE A 20 -14.85 5.23 2.17
C PHE A 20 -14.19 4.17 3.04
N ARG A 21 -13.82 3.05 2.45
CA ARG A 21 -13.15 1.94 3.14
C ARG A 21 -11.75 1.65 2.58
N VAL A 22 -11.54 1.85 1.26
CA VAL A 22 -10.23 1.84 0.64
C VAL A 22 -9.67 3.27 0.61
N PHE A 23 -8.72 3.57 1.51
CA PHE A 23 -8.13 4.90 1.69
C PHE A 23 -7.04 5.20 0.66
N GLN A 24 -7.37 5.08 -0.61
CA GLN A 24 -6.46 5.35 -1.72
C GLN A 24 -6.99 6.51 -2.54
N ILE A 25 -6.20 7.56 -2.68
CA ILE A 25 -6.61 8.83 -3.28
C ILE A 25 -6.71 8.73 -4.80
N HIS A 26 -5.77 8.00 -5.41
CA HIS A 26 -5.82 7.68 -6.82
C HIS A 26 -6.60 6.39 -7.03
N ARG A 27 -7.58 6.43 -7.91
CA ARG A 27 -8.45 5.28 -8.15
C ARG A 27 -8.65 5.02 -9.64
N PHE A 28 -8.86 3.76 -9.97
CA PHE A 28 -9.04 3.29 -11.36
C PHE A 28 -10.47 2.81 -11.63
N ALA A 29 -11.35 2.91 -10.65
CA ALA A 29 -12.75 2.57 -10.74
C ALA A 29 -13.56 3.35 -9.70
N GLU A 30 -14.87 3.46 -9.92
CA GLU A 30 -15.78 4.22 -9.06
C GLU A 30 -15.99 3.57 -7.70
N ASP A 31 -16.01 2.24 -7.63
CA ASP A 31 -16.19 1.48 -6.40
C ASP A 31 -14.90 0.76 -5.93
N ASP A 32 -14.84 0.43 -4.64
CA ASP A 32 -13.71 -0.21 -4.00
C ASP A 32 -13.40 -1.59 -4.60
N PHE A 33 -14.43 -2.38 -4.88
CA PHE A 33 -14.27 -3.73 -5.41
C PHE A 33 -13.64 -3.73 -6.79
N SER A 34 -14.19 -2.93 -7.71
CA SER A 34 -13.66 -2.80 -9.08
C SER A 34 -12.25 -2.22 -9.11
N HIS A 35 -11.95 -1.29 -8.19
CA HIS A 35 -10.61 -0.74 -8.02
C HIS A 35 -9.61 -1.82 -7.60
N VAL A 36 -9.87 -2.55 -6.53
CA VAL A 36 -9.00 -3.61 -6.03
C VAL A 36 -8.90 -4.79 -7.02
N GLN A 37 -9.97 -5.09 -7.76
CA GLN A 37 -9.93 -6.09 -8.85
C GLN A 37 -8.91 -5.72 -9.93
N ARG A 38 -8.78 -4.43 -10.26
CA ARG A 38 -7.74 -3.98 -11.21
C ARG A 38 -6.34 -4.16 -10.61
N LEU A 39 -6.15 -3.82 -9.33
CA LEU A 39 -4.87 -4.05 -8.65
C LEU A 39 -4.49 -5.54 -8.65
N GLU A 40 -5.45 -6.43 -8.38
CA GLU A 40 -5.23 -7.87 -8.39
C GLU A 40 -4.74 -8.37 -9.75
N ARG A 41 -5.35 -7.89 -10.84
CA ARG A 41 -4.95 -8.24 -12.21
C ARG A 41 -3.51 -7.82 -12.54
N TRP A 42 -3.06 -6.67 -12.04
CA TRP A 42 -1.68 -6.20 -12.26
C TRP A 42 -0.67 -6.88 -11.35
N ALA A 43 -1.13 -7.29 -10.17
CA ALA A 43 -0.27 -7.93 -9.19
C ALA A 43 0.11 -9.38 -9.58
N GLU A 44 -0.78 -10.09 -10.28
CA GLU A 44 -0.59 -11.48 -10.74
C GLU A 44 -0.07 -12.41 -9.63
N PHE A 45 -0.75 -12.38 -8.47
CA PHE A 45 -0.33 -13.19 -7.32
C PHE A 45 -0.32 -14.69 -7.65
N PRO A 46 0.75 -15.43 -7.30
CA PRO A 46 0.78 -16.87 -7.46
C PRO A 46 -0.39 -17.56 -6.75
N ILE A 47 -0.82 -18.71 -7.25
CA ILE A 47 -1.91 -19.50 -6.66
C ILE A 47 -1.52 -19.93 -5.24
N GLY A 48 -2.45 -19.79 -4.29
CA GLY A 48 -2.26 -20.21 -2.91
C GLY A 48 -1.28 -19.34 -2.10
N SER A 49 -1.01 -18.12 -2.55
CA SER A 49 -0.04 -17.22 -1.89
C SER A 49 -0.40 -16.89 -0.45
N ARG A 50 0.62 -16.83 0.41
CA ARG A 50 0.57 -16.14 1.69
C ARG A 50 1.05 -14.70 1.49
N ILE A 51 0.19 -13.72 1.76
CA ILE A 51 0.37 -12.31 1.42
C ILE A 51 0.49 -11.49 2.70
N ALA A 52 1.52 -10.64 2.81
CA ALA A 52 1.65 -9.61 3.84
C ALA A 52 1.17 -8.27 3.28
N ASP A 53 0.14 -7.67 3.89
CA ASP A 53 -0.39 -6.35 3.55
C ASP A 53 0.23 -5.31 4.49
N MET A 54 1.21 -4.57 3.97
CA MET A 54 2.07 -3.67 4.73
C MET A 54 1.50 -2.25 4.79
N GLY A 55 1.03 -1.84 5.97
CA GLY A 55 0.28 -0.60 6.15
C GLY A 55 -1.17 -0.75 5.67
N CYS A 56 -1.79 -1.85 6.02
CA CYS A 56 -3.11 -2.26 5.54
C CYS A 56 -4.28 -1.33 5.92
N GLY A 57 -4.08 -0.34 6.78
CA GLY A 57 -5.16 0.49 7.30
C GLY A 57 -6.20 -0.36 8.03
N ILE A 58 -7.45 -0.29 7.58
CA ILE A 58 -8.56 -1.12 8.11
C ILE A 58 -8.66 -2.51 7.46
N GLY A 59 -7.72 -2.86 6.57
CA GLY A 59 -7.66 -4.17 5.90
C GLY A 59 -8.60 -4.35 4.72
N GLU A 60 -9.29 -3.32 4.24
CA GLU A 60 -10.32 -3.46 3.20
C GLU A 60 -9.76 -4.00 1.87
N VAL A 61 -8.56 -3.58 1.48
CA VAL A 61 -7.89 -4.12 0.27
C VAL A 61 -7.73 -5.65 0.40
N SER A 62 -7.22 -6.12 1.52
CA SER A 62 -7.06 -7.55 1.79
C SER A 62 -8.39 -8.30 1.87
N VAL A 63 -9.46 -7.67 2.38
CA VAL A 63 -10.82 -8.24 2.39
C VAL A 63 -11.31 -8.49 0.98
N ILE A 64 -11.21 -7.49 0.11
CA ILE A 64 -11.65 -7.61 -1.28
C ILE A 64 -10.76 -8.60 -2.04
N LEU A 65 -9.44 -8.53 -1.83
CA LEU A 65 -8.51 -9.51 -2.42
C LEU A 65 -8.84 -10.94 -1.98
N LYS A 66 -9.25 -11.17 -0.73
CA LYS A 66 -9.65 -12.49 -0.25
C LYS A 66 -10.92 -13.02 -0.93
N ILE A 67 -11.84 -12.13 -1.30
CA ILE A 67 -13.02 -12.50 -2.09
C ILE A 67 -12.62 -12.89 -3.53
N LEU A 68 -11.72 -12.12 -4.15
CA LEU A 68 -11.24 -12.36 -5.51
C LEU A 68 -10.32 -13.60 -5.59
N ARG A 69 -9.54 -13.82 -4.54
CA ARG A 69 -8.51 -14.86 -4.43
C ARG A 69 -8.73 -15.69 -3.16
N PRO A 70 -9.79 -16.52 -3.12
CA PRO A 70 -10.09 -17.36 -1.95
C PRO A 70 -9.01 -18.40 -1.66
N ASP A 71 -8.16 -18.70 -2.64
CA ASP A 71 -6.98 -19.54 -2.51
C ASP A 71 -5.86 -18.92 -1.67
N CYS A 72 -5.78 -17.58 -1.59
CA CYS A 72 -4.73 -16.87 -0.88
C CYS A 72 -5.06 -16.68 0.60
N SER A 73 -4.03 -16.50 1.43
CA SER A 73 -4.13 -16.11 2.83
C SER A 73 -3.44 -14.76 3.06
N PHE A 74 -3.97 -13.96 3.99
CA PHE A 74 -3.52 -12.60 4.25
C PHE A 74 -3.08 -12.44 5.69
N CYS A 75 -2.01 -11.66 5.91
CA CYS A 75 -1.56 -11.18 7.20
C CYS A 75 -1.52 -9.64 7.15
N LEU A 76 -2.26 -8.99 8.04
CA LEU A 76 -2.43 -7.55 8.06
C LEU A 76 -1.36 -6.93 8.98
N ILE A 77 -0.59 -5.98 8.47
CA ILE A 77 0.44 -5.27 9.22
C ILE A 77 0.08 -3.78 9.25
N ASN A 78 -0.13 -3.23 10.43
CA ASN A 78 -0.38 -1.80 10.59
C ASN A 78 0.12 -1.30 11.93
N ILE A 79 0.59 -0.05 11.96
CA ILE A 79 1.05 0.59 13.19
C ILE A 79 -0.12 1.06 14.05
N SER A 80 -1.27 1.39 13.46
CA SER A 80 -2.46 1.86 14.16
C SER A 80 -3.34 0.70 14.62
N GLU A 81 -3.32 0.41 15.92
CA GLU A 81 -4.24 -0.55 16.54
C GLU A 81 -5.71 -0.16 16.32
N ALA A 82 -6.02 1.14 16.43
CA ALA A 82 -7.37 1.66 16.24
C ALA A 82 -7.93 1.35 14.85
N GLN A 83 -7.11 1.40 13.80
CA GLN A 83 -7.52 0.98 12.46
C GLN A 83 -7.74 -0.53 12.37
N LEU A 84 -6.85 -1.31 12.97
CA LEU A 84 -6.94 -2.77 12.95
C LEU A 84 -8.16 -3.32 13.69
N LEU A 85 -8.81 -2.55 14.56
CA LEU A 85 -10.10 -2.91 15.17
C LEU A 85 -11.24 -3.01 14.15
N TYR A 86 -11.13 -2.35 13.00
CA TYR A 86 -12.09 -2.45 11.89
C TYR A 86 -11.81 -3.62 10.95
N ALA A 87 -10.62 -4.20 11.02
CA ALA A 87 -10.26 -5.34 10.20
C ALA A 87 -10.93 -6.62 10.68
N PRO A 88 -11.24 -7.58 9.77
CA PRO A 88 -11.88 -8.83 10.12
C PRO A 88 -11.11 -9.58 11.23
N PRO A 89 -11.78 -10.05 12.30
CA PRO A 89 -11.11 -10.70 13.43
C PRO A 89 -10.39 -11.98 13.04
N GLU A 90 -10.85 -12.67 12.01
CA GLU A 90 -10.29 -13.94 11.52
C GLU A 90 -8.99 -13.76 10.70
N MET A 91 -8.69 -12.56 10.24
CA MET A 91 -7.43 -12.30 9.54
C MET A 91 -6.29 -12.13 10.55
N PRO A 92 -5.19 -12.90 10.44
CA PRO A 92 -3.98 -12.67 11.21
C PRO A 92 -3.50 -11.22 11.06
N LYS A 93 -3.11 -10.59 12.17
CA LYS A 93 -2.70 -9.19 12.17
C LYS A 93 -1.59 -8.90 13.19
N HIS A 94 -0.73 -7.94 12.85
CA HIS A 94 0.31 -7.43 13.73
C HIS A 94 0.17 -5.91 13.88
N VAL A 95 0.12 -5.44 15.14
CA VAL A 95 0.22 -4.01 15.48
C VAL A 95 1.69 -3.68 15.57
N CYS A 96 2.30 -3.27 14.46
CA CYS A 96 3.72 -2.91 14.39
C CYS A 96 4.04 -2.04 13.17
N SER A 97 5.20 -1.40 13.19
CA SER A 97 5.78 -0.81 11.97
C SER A 97 6.11 -1.90 10.96
N PHE A 98 5.83 -1.64 9.69
CA PHE A 98 6.23 -2.54 8.61
C PHE A 98 7.74 -2.54 8.34
N LEU A 99 8.53 -1.77 9.09
CA LEU A 99 10.00 -1.84 9.07
C LEU A 99 10.57 -2.98 9.90
N ASN A 100 9.76 -3.59 10.77
CA ASN A 100 10.19 -4.68 11.66
C ASN A 100 8.99 -5.57 12.03
N VAL A 101 8.60 -6.43 11.12
CA VAL A 101 7.45 -7.33 11.29
C VAL A 101 7.86 -8.59 12.07
N PRO A 102 7.10 -9.01 13.12
CA PRO A 102 7.43 -10.15 13.95
C PRO A 102 7.11 -11.50 13.27
N GLU A 103 7.56 -11.64 12.04
CA GLU A 103 7.44 -12.86 11.25
C GLU A 103 8.84 -13.37 10.84
N PRO A 104 9.04 -14.69 10.73
CA PRO A 104 10.30 -15.26 10.28
C PRO A 104 10.70 -14.80 8.87
N ASN A 105 11.99 -14.93 8.55
CA ASN A 105 12.46 -14.71 7.19
C ASN A 105 11.80 -15.71 6.22
N LYS A 106 11.59 -15.27 4.97
CA LYS A 106 11.08 -16.13 3.89
C LYS A 106 9.71 -16.77 4.23
N THR A 107 8.82 -15.99 4.83
CA THR A 107 7.49 -16.45 5.27
C THR A 107 6.42 -16.26 4.19
N PHE A 108 6.52 -15.19 3.42
CA PHE A 108 5.47 -14.77 2.50
C PHE A 108 5.85 -15.04 1.03
N ASP A 109 4.83 -15.35 0.24
CA ASP A 109 4.95 -15.44 -1.22
C ASP A 109 4.82 -14.06 -1.85
N VAL A 110 4.05 -13.17 -1.22
CA VAL A 110 3.81 -11.80 -1.67
C VAL A 110 3.94 -10.83 -0.49
N VAL A 111 4.58 -9.69 -0.72
CA VAL A 111 4.50 -8.49 0.12
C VAL A 111 3.82 -7.39 -0.69
N LEU A 112 2.79 -6.78 -0.11
CA LEU A 112 1.93 -5.80 -0.73
C LEU A 112 2.06 -4.46 0.01
N PHE A 113 2.31 -3.39 -0.74
CA PHE A 113 2.14 -2.00 -0.29
C PHE A 113 1.10 -1.32 -1.16
N CYS A 114 0.03 -0.83 -0.56
CA CYS A 114 -1.01 -0.09 -1.24
C CYS A 114 -1.20 1.29 -0.60
N PHE A 115 -0.56 2.33 -1.15
CA PHE A 115 -0.58 3.69 -0.60
C PHE A 115 -0.08 3.77 0.84
N SER A 116 1.01 3.10 1.14
CA SER A 116 1.53 3.01 2.52
C SER A 116 3.04 3.20 2.64
N ILE A 117 3.82 2.84 1.61
CA ILE A 117 5.28 2.82 1.71
C ILE A 117 5.90 4.22 1.94
N GLY A 118 5.19 5.28 1.55
CA GLY A 118 5.63 6.66 1.73
C GLY A 118 5.59 7.16 3.17
N HIS A 119 4.91 6.47 4.10
CA HIS A 119 4.82 6.88 5.51
C HIS A 119 6.10 6.63 6.32
N GLU A 120 6.99 5.76 5.85
CA GLU A 120 8.21 5.41 6.57
C GLU A 120 9.44 5.40 5.64
N ASP A 121 10.61 4.99 6.18
CA ASP A 121 11.85 4.86 5.40
C ASP A 121 11.72 3.76 4.35
N GLN A 122 11.59 4.14 3.11
CA GLN A 122 11.32 3.22 1.99
C GLN A 122 12.48 2.23 1.76
N LYS A 123 13.72 2.62 1.99
CA LYS A 123 14.86 1.69 1.88
C LYS A 123 14.76 0.57 2.91
N LYS A 124 14.38 0.91 4.15
CA LYS A 124 14.17 -0.07 5.20
C LYS A 124 12.94 -0.93 4.93
N ALA A 125 11.86 -0.32 4.41
CA ALA A 125 10.65 -1.05 4.01
C ALA A 125 10.95 -2.10 2.92
N ILE A 126 11.70 -1.74 1.89
CA ILE A 126 12.15 -2.67 0.85
C ILE A 126 13.05 -3.77 1.41
N ALA A 127 13.98 -3.42 2.31
CA ALA A 127 14.85 -4.42 2.95
C ALA A 127 14.04 -5.41 3.83
N GLU A 128 13.03 -4.92 4.55
CA GLU A 128 12.14 -5.78 5.33
C GLU A 128 11.25 -6.65 4.43
N ALA A 129 10.70 -6.10 3.36
CA ALA A 129 9.99 -6.89 2.36
C ALA A 129 10.88 -8.00 1.77
N HIS A 130 12.14 -7.67 1.46
CA HIS A 130 13.10 -8.66 1.01
C HIS A 130 13.36 -9.76 2.06
N ARG A 131 13.49 -9.42 3.33
CA ARG A 131 13.64 -10.40 4.42
C ARG A 131 12.45 -11.34 4.50
N LEU A 132 11.24 -10.80 4.42
CA LEU A 132 9.99 -11.53 4.59
C LEU A 132 9.64 -12.43 3.40
N LEU A 133 10.01 -12.04 2.19
CA LEU A 133 9.69 -12.78 0.97
C LEU A 133 10.53 -14.07 0.84
N LYS A 134 9.88 -15.12 0.39
CA LYS A 134 10.53 -16.32 -0.13
C LYS A 134 11.37 -15.99 -1.38
N PRO A 135 12.34 -16.80 -1.78
CA PRO A 135 12.96 -16.71 -3.10
C PRO A 135 11.89 -16.74 -4.20
N LYS A 136 12.04 -15.89 -5.22
CA LYS A 136 11.04 -15.67 -6.29
C LYS A 136 9.69 -15.08 -5.81
N GLY A 137 9.60 -14.66 -4.54
CA GLY A 137 8.41 -13.99 -4.02
C GLY A 137 8.20 -12.62 -4.68
N VAL A 138 6.95 -12.19 -4.70
CA VAL A 138 6.51 -10.96 -5.36
C VAL A 138 6.47 -9.81 -4.36
N LEU A 139 7.14 -8.72 -4.68
CA LEU A 139 6.91 -7.43 -4.05
C LEU A 139 6.03 -6.58 -4.98
N PHE A 140 4.80 -6.32 -4.55
CA PHE A 140 3.87 -5.48 -5.28
C PHE A 140 3.68 -4.14 -4.56
N ILE A 141 3.91 -3.05 -5.27
CA ILE A 141 3.76 -1.69 -4.75
C ILE A 141 2.80 -0.94 -5.66
N TYR A 142 1.72 -0.44 -5.07
CA TYR A 142 0.85 0.56 -5.65
C TYR A 142 0.94 1.83 -4.82
N ASP A 143 1.52 2.87 -5.39
CA ASP A 143 1.77 4.12 -4.69
C ASP A 143 1.89 5.29 -5.68
N MET A 144 2.41 6.42 -5.26
CA MET A 144 2.59 7.61 -6.06
C MET A 144 4.04 7.81 -6.50
N VAL A 145 4.20 8.41 -7.66
CA VAL A 145 5.48 9.01 -8.10
C VAL A 145 5.34 10.51 -8.26
N ARG A 146 6.43 11.20 -8.01
CA ARG A 146 6.55 12.64 -8.22
C ARG A 146 7.04 12.92 -9.62
N ILE A 147 6.24 13.68 -10.37
CA ILE A 147 6.56 14.10 -11.73
C ILE A 147 6.97 15.57 -11.80
N SER A 148 6.59 16.37 -10.79
CA SER A 148 6.98 17.78 -10.67
C SER A 148 6.86 18.29 -9.24
N GLY A 149 7.54 19.40 -8.92
CA GLY A 149 7.52 20.01 -7.60
C GLY A 149 8.40 19.28 -6.57
N ASP A 150 8.17 19.56 -5.29
CA ASP A 150 8.89 18.96 -4.15
C ASP A 150 7.92 18.27 -3.17
N ASN A 151 8.44 17.75 -2.05
CA ASN A 151 7.63 17.03 -1.05
C ASN A 151 7.01 17.94 0.03
N LYS A 152 7.18 19.26 -0.01
CA LYS A 152 6.72 20.15 1.06
C LYS A 152 5.24 20.01 1.34
N ASN A 153 4.44 19.85 0.28
CA ASN A 153 2.99 19.71 0.43
C ASN A 153 2.59 18.37 1.06
N MET A 154 3.44 17.36 0.98
CA MET A 154 3.20 16.03 1.54
C MET A 154 3.60 15.92 3.01
N GLU A 155 4.38 16.87 3.55
CA GLU A 155 4.80 16.89 4.95
C GLU A 155 3.60 16.96 5.90
N SER A 156 2.53 17.65 5.52
CA SER A 156 1.29 17.77 6.32
C SER A 156 0.59 16.43 6.53
N VAL A 157 0.76 15.50 5.61
CA VAL A 157 0.20 14.13 5.69
C VAL A 157 1.26 13.09 6.05
N GLN A 158 2.46 13.54 6.44
CA GLN A 158 3.59 12.68 6.81
C GLN A 158 3.88 11.59 5.77
N TYR A 159 3.93 11.99 4.52
CA TYR A 159 4.12 11.11 3.38
C TYR A 159 5.28 11.59 2.51
N THR A 160 6.10 10.68 2.01
CA THR A 160 7.20 10.99 1.09
C THR A 160 6.94 10.33 -0.26
N VAL A 161 6.92 11.14 -1.32
CA VAL A 161 6.78 10.67 -2.69
C VAL A 161 8.08 10.92 -3.45
N TRP A 162 8.56 9.93 -4.16
CA TRP A 162 9.85 9.95 -4.82
C TRP A 162 9.73 10.02 -6.35
N PRO A 163 10.80 10.45 -7.06
CA PRO A 163 10.84 10.39 -8.52
C PRO A 163 10.67 8.96 -9.05
N ARG A 164 10.24 8.83 -10.30
CA ARG A 164 9.97 7.56 -10.98
C ARG A 164 11.01 6.46 -10.75
N ASN A 165 12.28 6.80 -10.92
CA ASN A 165 13.37 5.82 -10.88
C ASN A 165 13.87 5.50 -9.46
N TYR A 166 13.32 6.13 -8.45
CA TYR A 166 13.82 5.96 -7.09
C TYR A 166 13.54 4.55 -6.55
N MET A 167 12.33 4.04 -6.72
CA MET A 167 11.93 2.73 -6.20
C MET A 167 12.84 1.62 -6.76
N GLU A 168 13.12 1.66 -8.05
CA GLU A 168 14.04 0.72 -8.70
C GLU A 168 15.47 0.84 -8.16
N SER A 169 15.92 2.07 -7.86
CA SER A 169 17.28 2.32 -7.36
C SER A 169 17.53 1.77 -5.96
N ILE A 170 16.47 1.52 -5.17
CA ILE A 170 16.55 1.00 -3.80
C ILE A 170 16.13 -0.48 -3.69
N ALA A 171 15.57 -1.07 -4.73
CA ALA A 171 15.07 -2.43 -4.75
C ALA A 171 16.20 -3.49 -4.89
N ASN A 172 17.19 -3.42 -4.00
CA ASN A 172 18.32 -4.35 -4.00
C ASN A 172 17.88 -5.79 -3.72
N GLY A 173 18.33 -6.74 -4.54
CA GLY A 173 17.94 -8.15 -4.44
C GLY A 173 16.58 -8.46 -5.08
N PHE A 174 16.12 -7.52 -5.90
CA PHE A 174 14.92 -7.68 -6.72
C PHE A 174 15.23 -7.32 -8.18
N HIS A 175 14.52 -7.92 -9.11
CA HIS A 175 14.42 -7.42 -10.48
C HIS A 175 13.02 -6.88 -10.75
N LEU A 176 12.93 -5.81 -11.51
CA LEU A 176 11.66 -5.21 -11.94
C LEU A 176 11.05 -6.11 -13.02
N ASP A 177 9.86 -6.64 -12.74
CA ASP A 177 9.11 -7.48 -13.67
C ASP A 177 8.04 -6.68 -14.41
N TYR A 178 7.40 -5.73 -13.71
CA TYR A 178 6.36 -4.88 -14.29
C TYR A 178 6.36 -3.48 -13.70
N TYR A 179 6.18 -2.47 -14.55
CA TYR A 179 5.97 -1.07 -14.17
C TYR A 179 4.89 -0.44 -15.02
N MET A 180 4.02 0.31 -14.38
CA MET A 180 2.98 1.08 -15.07
C MET A 180 2.63 2.35 -14.27
N GLU A 181 2.29 3.42 -15.02
CA GLU A 181 1.65 4.62 -14.50
C GLU A 181 0.20 4.63 -15.01
N PRO A 182 -0.75 4.11 -14.24
CA PRO A 182 -2.14 4.09 -14.67
C PRO A 182 -2.68 5.50 -14.80
N SER A 183 -3.48 5.75 -15.82
CA SER A 183 -4.17 7.02 -15.93
C SER A 183 -5.23 7.14 -14.84
N ASP A 184 -5.14 8.23 -14.08
CA ASP A 184 -6.14 8.67 -13.12
C ASP A 184 -6.36 10.17 -13.35
N ASN A 185 -7.63 10.59 -13.44
CA ASN A 185 -8.00 11.99 -13.61
C ASN A 185 -8.04 12.76 -12.27
N GLY A 186 -7.82 12.06 -11.15
CA GLY A 186 -7.86 12.63 -9.80
C GLY A 186 -9.27 13.00 -9.31
N GLU A 187 -10.33 12.64 -10.04
CA GLU A 187 -11.70 13.02 -9.67
C GLU A 187 -12.08 12.51 -8.29
N TYR A 188 -11.77 11.26 -7.98
CA TYR A 188 -12.06 10.68 -6.66
C TYR A 188 -11.34 11.42 -5.53
N GLY A 189 -10.04 11.71 -5.69
CA GLY A 189 -9.29 12.48 -4.71
C GLY A 189 -9.85 13.88 -4.50
N LYS A 190 -10.27 14.55 -5.58
CA LYS A 190 -10.93 15.86 -5.53
C LYS A 190 -12.28 15.81 -4.85
N GLU A 191 -13.08 14.78 -5.08
CA GLU A 191 -14.36 14.58 -4.42
C GLU A 191 -14.20 14.44 -2.90
N ILE A 192 -13.19 13.70 -2.44
CA ILE A 192 -12.96 13.47 -1.01
C ILE A 192 -12.31 14.66 -0.33
N LEU A 193 -11.28 15.25 -0.93
CA LEU A 193 -10.41 16.25 -0.30
C LEU A 193 -10.71 17.69 -0.77
N GLY A 194 -11.52 17.86 -1.83
CA GLY A 194 -11.82 19.18 -2.38
C GLY A 194 -10.54 19.92 -2.80
N GLU A 195 -10.44 21.20 -2.40
CA GLU A 195 -9.26 22.03 -2.72
C GLU A 195 -7.95 21.51 -2.11
N GLU A 196 -8.00 20.75 -1.03
CA GLU A 196 -6.81 20.16 -0.40
C GLU A 196 -6.13 19.15 -1.31
N TYR A 197 -6.87 18.46 -2.19
CA TYR A 197 -6.30 17.54 -3.17
C TYR A 197 -5.24 18.23 -4.04
N GLU A 198 -5.58 19.36 -4.65
CA GLU A 198 -4.64 20.11 -5.52
C GLU A 198 -3.44 20.65 -4.73
N LYS A 199 -3.64 21.02 -3.45
CA LYS A 199 -2.54 21.52 -2.63
C LYS A 199 -1.56 20.42 -2.24
N VAL A 200 -2.05 19.24 -1.87
CA VAL A 200 -1.22 18.15 -1.32
C VAL A 200 -0.64 17.28 -2.43
N PHE A 201 -1.47 16.88 -3.40
CA PHE A 201 -1.10 15.85 -4.40
C PHE A 201 -0.67 16.40 -5.76
N LYS A 202 -0.55 17.74 -5.90
CA LYS A 202 -0.07 18.37 -7.13
C LYS A 202 1.30 17.84 -7.53
N GLY A 203 1.43 17.43 -8.79
CA GLY A 203 2.68 16.89 -9.32
C GLY A 203 2.97 15.45 -8.92
N THR A 204 1.96 14.71 -8.44
CA THR A 204 2.04 13.27 -8.24
C THR A 204 1.08 12.53 -9.18
N ILE A 205 1.43 11.32 -9.52
CA ILE A 205 0.57 10.40 -10.27
C ILE A 205 0.70 9.00 -9.66
N PRO A 206 -0.30 8.12 -9.83
CA PRO A 206 -0.20 6.75 -9.37
C PRO A 206 0.83 5.98 -10.20
N ALA A 207 1.46 5.02 -9.54
CA ALA A 207 2.38 4.09 -10.18
C ALA A 207 2.27 2.71 -9.54
N ILE A 208 2.55 1.71 -10.35
CA ILE A 208 2.56 0.30 -9.95
C ILE A 208 3.92 -0.28 -10.28
N TRP A 209 4.49 -0.97 -9.31
CA TRP A 209 5.69 -1.77 -9.47
C TRP A 209 5.41 -3.20 -9.03
N ARG A 210 5.83 -4.15 -9.83
CA ARG A 210 5.93 -5.54 -9.47
C ARG A 210 7.39 -5.97 -9.61
N PHE A 211 7.99 -6.31 -8.48
CA PHE A 211 9.34 -6.83 -8.41
C PHE A 211 9.30 -8.30 -8.03
N ILE A 212 10.23 -9.06 -8.56
CA ILE A 212 10.45 -10.45 -8.17
C ILE A 212 11.76 -10.54 -7.38
N LYS A 213 11.72 -11.17 -6.21
CA LYS A 213 12.90 -11.39 -5.41
C LYS A 213 13.84 -12.38 -6.08
N ASP A 214 15.13 -12.05 -6.09
CA ASP A 214 16.18 -12.91 -6.61
C ASP A 214 16.24 -14.25 -5.85
N GLU A 215 16.83 -15.26 -6.49
CA GLU A 215 16.87 -16.64 -5.95
C GLU A 215 17.78 -16.83 -4.73
N ARG A 216 18.63 -15.83 -4.37
CA ARG A 216 19.65 -15.94 -3.30
C ARG A 216 19.14 -15.56 -1.93
#